data_86048f8186578a565cf08dcc8fc34252
#
_entry.id   86048f8186578a565cf08dcc8fc34252
#
_cell.length_a   1.000
_cell.length_b   1.000
_cell.length_c   1.000
_cell.angle_alpha   90.00
_cell.angle_beta   90.00
_cell.angle_gamma   90.00
#
_symmetry.space_group_name_H-M   'P 1'
#
loop_
_entity.id
_entity.type
_entity.pdbx_description
1 polymer ?
#
loop_
_entity_poly.entity_id
_entity_poly.type
_entity_poly.pdbx_seq_one_letter_code
_entity_poly.pdbx_strand_id
1 'polypeptide(L)'
;EIVENAHLLSSNPLDLVVEAASQDAVSDNALSILQNRKDLMIMSGGALLDESVYEIISDACKEFKKTVYLPSGAISGLDALKSVKNELESVTITTTKHPLSLKGAKFFETSNIKLDSISEATTIFEGSASEAVRLFPKNVNVSALLSLAGIGSHETMVKVVVDPSTDKNTHHIESEGKFGKITTIVE
;
A
#
# COMPACT_ATOMS: atom_id res chain seq x y z
N GLU A 1 25.95 4.89 10.90
CA GLU A 1 25.57 5.74 12.02
C GLU A 1 24.09 5.50 12.34
N ILE A 2 23.76 5.38 13.61
CA ILE A 2 22.36 5.26 14.08
C ILE A 2 22.00 6.60 14.73
N VAL A 3 20.85 7.18 14.32
CA VAL A 3 20.35 8.43 14.89
C VAL A 3 19.01 8.17 15.60
N GLU A 4 18.76 8.88 16.67
CA GLU A 4 17.55 8.70 17.51
C GLU A 4 16.29 9.32 16.90
N ASN A 5 16.46 10.23 15.92
CA ASN A 5 15.35 10.98 15.36
C ASN A 5 15.57 11.22 13.86
N ALA A 6 14.50 11.01 13.06
CA ALA A 6 14.53 11.23 11.62
C ALA A 6 14.90 12.68 11.23
N HIS A 7 14.59 13.67 12.06
CA HIS A 7 15.01 15.06 11.83
C HIS A 7 16.53 15.24 11.78
N LEU A 8 17.30 14.39 12.47
CA LEU A 8 18.76 14.41 12.41
C LEU A 8 19.30 13.95 11.06
N LEU A 9 18.52 13.21 10.26
CA LEU A 9 18.87 12.85 8.89
C LEU A 9 18.88 14.08 7.96
N SER A 10 18.12 15.11 8.30
CA SER A 10 17.99 16.31 7.47
C SER A 10 19.29 17.10 7.35
N SER A 11 20.16 17.04 8.36
CA SER A 11 21.47 17.73 8.37
C SER A 11 22.59 16.96 7.69
N ASN A 12 22.39 15.68 7.37
CA ASN A 12 23.37 14.85 6.70
C ASN A 12 23.36 15.06 5.17
N PRO A 13 24.49 14.94 4.46
CA PRO A 13 24.56 15.06 3.00
C PRO A 13 24.01 13.81 2.31
N LEU A 14 22.69 13.62 2.40
CA LEU A 14 21.97 12.50 1.78
C LEU A 14 21.22 13.00 0.56
N ASP A 15 21.20 12.23 -0.51
CA ASP A 15 20.39 12.50 -1.70
C ASP A 15 19.00 11.90 -1.60
N LEU A 16 18.89 10.74 -0.95
CA LEU A 16 17.67 9.95 -0.82
C LEU A 16 17.51 9.45 0.62
N VAL A 17 16.29 9.54 1.13
CA VAL A 17 15.86 8.88 2.35
C VAL A 17 14.90 7.74 2.00
N VAL A 18 15.07 6.58 2.60
CA VAL A 18 14.16 5.43 2.44
C VAL A 18 13.35 5.25 3.73
N GLU A 19 12.05 5.42 3.63
CA GLU A 19 11.13 5.10 4.71
C GLU A 19 10.73 3.63 4.62
N ALA A 20 10.95 2.87 5.68
CA ALA A 20 10.60 1.46 5.80
C ALA A 20 10.09 1.13 7.22
N ALA A 21 9.33 2.02 7.82
CA ALA A 21 8.86 1.93 9.19
C ALA A 21 7.34 1.75 9.30
N SER A 22 6.56 2.82 8.99
CA SER A 22 5.11 2.80 9.12
C SER A 22 4.44 3.95 8.36
N GLN A 23 3.11 3.86 8.19
CA GLN A 23 2.32 4.95 7.61
C GLN A 23 2.43 6.24 8.44
N ASP A 24 2.44 6.12 9.77
CA ASP A 24 2.63 7.26 10.68
C ASP A 24 4.00 7.92 10.46
N ALA A 25 5.06 7.12 10.26
CA ALA A 25 6.39 7.66 9.97
C ALA A 25 6.44 8.46 8.67
N VAL A 26 5.66 8.08 7.65
CA VAL A 26 5.48 8.86 6.42
C VAL A 26 4.82 10.21 6.76
N SER A 27 3.67 10.17 7.44
CA SER A 27 2.90 11.36 7.78
C SER A 27 3.70 12.36 8.61
N ASP A 28 4.50 11.86 9.57
CA ASP A 28 5.28 12.69 10.49
C ASP A 28 6.54 13.31 9.86
N ASN A 29 7.16 12.62 8.89
CA ASN A 29 8.51 12.99 8.46
C ASN A 29 8.64 13.39 6.98
N ALA A 30 7.71 12.97 6.10
CA ALA A 30 7.88 13.16 4.65
C ALA A 30 8.06 14.63 4.25
N LEU A 31 7.24 15.53 4.80
CA LEU A 31 7.35 16.96 4.53
C LEU A 31 8.73 17.49 4.91
N SER A 32 9.21 17.20 6.10
CA SER A 32 10.52 17.66 6.59
C SER A 32 11.67 17.15 5.71
N ILE A 33 11.61 15.90 5.24
CA ILE A 33 12.62 15.31 4.35
C ILE A 33 12.67 16.08 3.02
N LEU A 34 11.51 16.33 2.41
CA LEU A 34 11.40 17.06 1.14
C LEU A 34 11.84 18.53 1.27
N GLN A 35 11.45 19.21 2.35
CA GLN A 35 11.88 20.58 2.68
C GLN A 35 13.41 20.69 2.81
N ASN A 36 14.05 19.66 3.35
CA ASN A 36 15.51 19.58 3.44
C ASN A 36 16.19 19.10 2.14
N ARG A 37 15.47 19.21 1.02
CA ARG A 37 15.99 18.98 -0.33
C ARG A 37 16.48 17.55 -0.58
N LYS A 38 15.85 16.57 0.03
CA LYS A 38 16.14 15.13 -0.17
C LYS A 38 15.01 14.48 -0.93
N ASP A 39 15.33 13.53 -1.78
CA ASP A 39 14.33 12.65 -2.36
C ASP A 39 13.88 11.62 -1.31
N LEU A 40 12.68 11.09 -1.47
CA LEU A 40 12.09 10.16 -0.50
C LEU A 40 11.58 8.92 -1.22
N MET A 41 11.95 7.73 -0.74
CA MET A 41 11.35 6.47 -1.14
C MET A 41 10.44 5.99 -0.01
N ILE A 42 9.18 5.72 -0.32
CA ILE A 42 8.16 5.30 0.66
C ILE A 42 7.83 3.83 0.43
N MET A 43 8.10 2.98 1.44
CA MET A 43 7.69 1.58 1.47
C MET A 43 6.28 1.43 2.07
N SER A 44 5.89 2.33 2.97
CA SER A 44 4.57 2.34 3.62
C SER A 44 3.54 3.14 2.80
N GLY A 45 3.37 2.76 1.52
CA GLY A 45 2.55 3.48 0.54
C GLY A 45 1.08 3.68 0.94
N GLY A 46 0.58 2.90 1.91
CA GLY A 46 -0.76 3.08 2.47
C GLY A 46 -1.02 4.47 3.05
N ALA A 47 0.03 5.17 3.52
CA ALA A 47 -0.07 6.54 4.01
C ALA A 47 -0.61 7.53 2.95
N LEU A 48 -0.33 7.27 1.67
CA LEU A 48 -0.75 8.12 0.56
C LEU A 48 -2.22 7.94 0.15
N LEU A 49 -2.95 7.05 0.79
CA LEU A 49 -4.42 6.96 0.65
C LEU A 49 -5.16 7.94 1.59
N ASP A 50 -4.47 8.55 2.53
CA ASP A 50 -4.95 9.75 3.21
C ASP A 50 -4.72 10.95 2.28
N GLU A 51 -5.82 11.60 1.89
CA GLU A 51 -5.81 12.69 0.91
C GLU A 51 -4.97 13.88 1.40
N SER A 52 -5.04 14.19 2.70
CA SER A 52 -4.27 15.28 3.29
C SER A 52 -2.75 15.01 3.26
N VAL A 53 -2.34 13.78 3.54
CA VAL A 53 -0.94 13.36 3.45
C VAL A 53 -0.45 13.40 2.00
N TYR A 54 -1.28 12.91 1.08
CA TYR A 54 -0.96 12.93 -0.36
C TYR A 54 -0.79 14.36 -0.89
N GLU A 55 -1.70 15.27 -0.56
CA GLU A 55 -1.64 16.67 -0.99
C GLU A 55 -0.40 17.38 -0.45
N ILE A 56 -0.14 17.25 0.86
CA ILE A 56 1.05 17.84 1.49
C ILE A 56 2.34 17.36 0.80
N ILE A 57 2.47 16.07 0.56
CA ILE A 57 3.65 15.49 -0.09
C ILE A 57 3.75 15.93 -1.56
N SER A 58 2.63 15.91 -2.29
CA SER A 58 2.57 16.32 -3.70
C SER A 58 2.99 17.79 -3.88
N ASP A 59 2.51 18.68 -3.01
CA ASP A 59 2.85 20.09 -3.08
C ASP A 59 4.30 20.35 -2.66
N ALA A 60 4.79 19.66 -1.63
CA ALA A 60 6.20 19.70 -1.26
C ALA A 60 7.13 19.24 -2.39
N CYS A 61 6.74 18.18 -3.13
CA CYS A 61 7.51 17.73 -4.29
C CYS A 61 7.63 18.83 -5.37
N LYS A 62 6.54 19.54 -5.66
CA LYS A 62 6.52 20.66 -6.63
C LYS A 62 7.34 21.83 -6.14
N GLU A 63 7.15 22.25 -4.88
CA GLU A 63 7.79 23.42 -4.27
C GLU A 63 9.32 23.23 -4.18
N PHE A 64 9.75 22.09 -3.63
CA PHE A 64 11.16 21.81 -3.37
C PHE A 64 11.87 21.12 -4.54
N LYS A 65 11.15 20.81 -5.64
CA LYS A 65 11.65 20.09 -6.83
C LYS A 65 12.30 18.78 -6.44
N LYS A 66 11.60 18.00 -5.63
CA LYS A 66 12.01 16.69 -5.14
C LYS A 66 11.08 15.58 -5.62
N THR A 67 11.58 14.36 -5.58
CA THR A 67 10.85 13.20 -6.07
C THR A 67 10.54 12.25 -4.92
N VAL A 68 9.30 11.76 -4.91
CA VAL A 68 8.89 10.62 -4.10
C VAL A 68 8.84 9.39 -4.98
N TYR A 69 9.54 8.35 -4.57
CA TYR A 69 9.57 7.04 -5.22
C TYR A 69 8.68 6.06 -4.47
N LEU A 70 7.82 5.37 -5.20
CA LEU A 70 6.96 4.32 -4.69
C LEU A 70 7.34 3.00 -5.38
N PRO A 71 8.16 2.16 -4.75
CA PRO A 71 8.51 0.86 -5.32
C PRO A 71 7.28 -0.05 -5.38
N SER A 72 7.20 -0.89 -6.42
CA SER A 72 6.08 -1.81 -6.64
C SER A 72 5.90 -2.84 -5.50
N GLY A 73 6.96 -3.08 -4.73
CA GLY A 73 6.93 -4.08 -3.65
C GLY A 73 6.62 -5.47 -4.19
N ALA A 74 5.65 -6.12 -3.60
CA ALA A 74 5.19 -7.44 -3.98
C ALA A 74 4.14 -7.43 -5.11
N ILE A 75 4.11 -6.40 -5.97
CA ILE A 75 3.19 -6.34 -7.11
C ILE A 75 3.97 -6.42 -8.41
N SER A 76 3.54 -7.29 -9.30
CA SER A 76 3.96 -7.29 -10.69
C SER A 76 2.90 -6.65 -11.59
N GLY A 77 3.31 -6.14 -12.75
CA GLY A 77 2.38 -5.61 -13.76
C GLY A 77 1.86 -4.19 -13.53
N LEU A 78 2.41 -3.42 -12.58
CA LEU A 78 2.00 -2.01 -12.38
C LEU A 78 2.23 -1.14 -13.62
N ASP A 79 3.26 -1.42 -14.40
CA ASP A 79 3.53 -0.67 -15.64
C ASP A 79 2.49 -0.98 -16.71
N ALA A 80 2.06 -2.25 -16.82
CA ALA A 80 0.95 -2.63 -17.70
C ALA A 80 -0.35 -1.95 -17.27
N LEU A 81 -0.66 -1.94 -15.97
CA LEU A 81 -1.83 -1.26 -15.44
C LEU A 81 -1.82 0.25 -15.74
N LYS A 82 -0.68 0.91 -15.52
CA LYS A 82 -0.52 2.34 -15.81
C LYS A 82 -0.71 2.66 -17.29
N SER A 83 -0.26 1.78 -18.19
CA SER A 83 -0.38 2.00 -19.64
C SER A 83 -1.83 2.02 -20.12
N VAL A 84 -2.75 1.35 -19.41
CA VAL A 84 -4.18 1.26 -19.74
C VAL A 84 -5.06 2.03 -18.76
N LYS A 85 -4.47 2.88 -17.90
CA LYS A 85 -5.17 3.55 -16.81
C LYS A 85 -6.48 4.22 -17.21
N ASN A 86 -6.50 4.89 -18.36
CA ASN A 86 -7.67 5.63 -18.85
C ASN A 86 -8.79 4.73 -19.43
N GLU A 87 -8.52 3.44 -19.56
CA GLU A 87 -9.45 2.45 -20.09
C GLU A 87 -9.92 1.45 -19.04
N LEU A 88 -9.41 1.60 -17.79
CA LEU A 88 -9.77 0.74 -16.67
C LEU A 88 -11.23 0.98 -16.24
N GLU A 89 -11.97 -0.10 -16.08
CA GLU A 89 -13.34 -0.11 -15.57
C GLU A 89 -13.41 -0.79 -14.19
N SER A 90 -12.52 -1.76 -13.93
CA SER A 90 -12.42 -2.42 -12.63
C SER A 90 -10.99 -2.84 -12.32
N VAL A 91 -10.65 -2.81 -11.03
CA VAL A 91 -9.40 -3.34 -10.50
C VAL A 91 -9.71 -4.04 -9.19
N THR A 92 -9.34 -5.32 -9.09
CA THR A 92 -9.53 -6.14 -7.89
C THR A 92 -8.22 -6.78 -7.49
N ILE A 93 -7.88 -6.73 -6.21
CA ILE A 93 -6.79 -7.50 -5.64
C ILE A 93 -7.33 -8.46 -4.58
N THR A 94 -7.04 -9.74 -4.74
CA THR A 94 -7.26 -10.76 -3.72
C THR A 94 -5.93 -11.10 -3.07
N THR A 95 -5.82 -10.81 -1.77
CA THR A 95 -4.63 -11.15 -0.98
C THR A 95 -4.95 -12.33 -0.08
N THR A 96 -4.25 -13.45 -0.30
CA THR A 96 -4.36 -14.64 0.54
C THR A 96 -3.20 -14.71 1.51
N LYS A 97 -3.49 -14.95 2.79
CA LYS A 97 -2.51 -14.96 3.87
C LYS A 97 -2.81 -16.05 4.89
N HIS A 98 -1.74 -16.58 5.48
CA HIS A 98 -1.87 -17.44 6.67
C HIS A 98 -2.44 -16.62 7.86
N PRO A 99 -3.30 -17.21 8.73
CA PRO A 99 -3.91 -16.53 9.89
C PRO A 99 -2.91 -15.76 10.75
N LEU A 100 -1.75 -16.34 11.02
CA LEU A 100 -0.71 -15.71 11.85
C LEU A 100 -0.21 -14.38 11.30
N SER A 101 -0.23 -14.19 9.98
CA SER A 101 0.22 -12.94 9.33
C SER A 101 -0.76 -11.78 9.54
N LEU A 102 -2.00 -12.07 9.95
CA LEU A 102 -3.04 -11.06 10.18
C LEU A 102 -3.31 -10.82 11.68
N LYS A 103 -2.59 -11.52 12.55
CA LYS A 103 -2.76 -11.36 13.99
C LYS A 103 -2.49 -9.92 14.41
N GLY A 104 -3.43 -9.33 15.16
CA GLY A 104 -3.36 -7.94 15.62
C GLY A 104 -3.79 -6.90 14.59
N ALA A 105 -4.38 -7.29 13.45
CA ALA A 105 -5.01 -6.34 12.55
C ALA A 105 -6.25 -5.71 13.21
N LYS A 106 -6.44 -4.39 13.02
CA LYS A 106 -7.57 -3.62 13.57
C LYS A 106 -8.94 -4.20 13.19
N PHE A 107 -9.01 -4.86 12.03
CA PHE A 107 -10.23 -5.55 11.59
C PHE A 107 -10.81 -6.47 12.66
N PHE A 108 -9.98 -7.21 13.40
CA PHE A 108 -10.45 -8.18 14.40
C PHE A 108 -10.90 -7.53 15.73
N GLU A 109 -10.63 -6.23 15.94
CA GLU A 109 -11.14 -5.48 17.08
C GLU A 109 -12.65 -5.18 16.95
N THR A 110 -13.12 -5.07 15.69
CA THR A 110 -14.51 -4.69 15.38
C THR A 110 -15.32 -5.80 14.74
N SER A 111 -14.67 -6.84 14.20
CA SER A 111 -15.34 -7.98 13.56
C SER A 111 -15.64 -9.08 14.58
N ASN A 112 -16.69 -9.86 14.30
CA ASN A 112 -17.01 -11.07 15.08
C ASN A 112 -16.20 -12.31 14.64
N ILE A 113 -15.27 -12.14 13.70
CA ILE A 113 -14.47 -13.23 13.12
C ILE A 113 -13.31 -13.56 14.07
N LYS A 114 -13.18 -14.83 14.42
CA LYS A 114 -12.04 -15.33 15.20
C LYS A 114 -11.09 -16.09 14.29
N LEU A 115 -9.85 -15.61 14.17
CA LEU A 115 -8.82 -16.22 13.32
C LEU A 115 -8.63 -17.72 13.62
N ASP A 116 -8.63 -18.09 14.89
CA ASP A 116 -8.41 -19.47 15.34
C ASP A 116 -9.56 -20.43 14.97
N SER A 117 -10.72 -19.90 14.55
CA SER A 117 -11.86 -20.72 14.12
C SER A 117 -11.90 -20.99 12.61
N ILE A 118 -10.99 -20.39 11.86
CA ILE A 118 -10.92 -20.56 10.40
C ILE A 118 -10.13 -21.82 10.09
N SER A 119 -10.78 -22.80 9.48
CA SER A 119 -10.21 -24.12 9.14
C SER A 119 -9.96 -24.33 7.65
N GLU A 120 -10.50 -23.46 6.80
CA GLU A 120 -10.36 -23.50 5.34
C GLU A 120 -10.24 -22.09 4.76
N ALA A 121 -9.84 -21.97 3.49
CA ALA A 121 -9.70 -20.68 2.83
C ALA A 121 -11.01 -19.88 2.91
N THR A 122 -10.98 -18.76 3.61
CA THR A 122 -12.16 -17.94 3.93
C THR A 122 -11.90 -16.47 3.61
N THR A 123 -12.78 -15.87 2.83
CA THR A 123 -12.77 -14.40 2.63
C THR A 123 -13.29 -13.72 3.90
N ILE A 124 -12.45 -12.95 4.55
CA ILE A 124 -12.78 -12.24 5.79
C ILE A 124 -13.14 -10.77 5.55
N PHE A 125 -12.71 -10.22 4.43
CA PHE A 125 -12.96 -8.83 4.06
C PHE A 125 -13.13 -8.70 2.54
N GLU A 126 -14.09 -7.90 2.14
CA GLU A 126 -14.27 -7.42 0.77
C GLU A 126 -14.74 -5.97 0.83
N GLY A 127 -14.01 -5.05 0.21
CA GLY A 127 -14.29 -3.62 0.24
C GLY A 127 -13.28 -2.81 -0.57
N SER A 128 -13.35 -1.49 -0.47
CA SER A 128 -12.43 -0.59 -1.16
C SER A 128 -11.00 -0.63 -0.58
N ALA A 129 -10.01 -0.22 -1.38
CA ALA A 129 -8.64 -0.10 -0.90
C ALA A 129 -8.52 0.92 0.24
N SER A 130 -9.32 1.98 0.23
CA SER A 130 -9.36 2.98 1.31
C SER A 130 -9.85 2.39 2.64
N GLU A 131 -10.81 1.47 2.61
CA GLU A 131 -11.29 0.76 3.79
C GLU A 131 -10.27 -0.29 4.25
N ALA A 132 -9.71 -1.05 3.31
CA ALA A 132 -8.73 -2.10 3.60
C ALA A 132 -7.50 -1.53 4.34
N VAL A 133 -6.96 -0.38 3.92
CA VAL A 133 -5.77 0.24 4.54
C VAL A 133 -6.05 0.64 5.99
N ARG A 134 -7.26 1.10 6.32
CA ARG A 134 -7.64 1.43 7.70
C ARG A 134 -7.73 0.22 8.61
N LEU A 135 -8.24 -0.90 8.08
CA LEU A 135 -8.49 -2.14 8.84
C LEU A 135 -7.24 -3.04 8.94
N PHE A 136 -6.37 -2.98 7.92
CA PHE A 136 -5.18 -3.82 7.79
C PHE A 136 -3.91 -3.01 7.48
N PRO A 137 -3.55 -1.97 8.24
CA PRO A 137 -2.51 -0.99 7.87
C PRO A 137 -1.13 -1.60 7.58
N LYS A 138 -0.83 -2.75 8.20
CA LYS A 138 0.46 -3.45 8.00
C LYS A 138 0.43 -4.49 6.88
N ASN A 139 -0.74 -4.78 6.30
CA ASN A 139 -0.93 -5.96 5.45
C ASN A 139 -1.38 -5.65 4.02
N VAL A 140 -1.71 -4.39 3.72
CA VAL A 140 -2.34 -4.02 2.44
C VAL A 140 -1.66 -2.85 1.72
N ASN A 141 -0.36 -2.61 1.97
CA ASN A 141 0.41 -1.61 1.21
C ASN A 141 0.34 -1.87 -0.31
N VAL A 142 0.27 -3.14 -0.71
CA VAL A 142 0.12 -3.56 -2.11
C VAL A 142 -1.17 -3.01 -2.74
N SER A 143 -2.29 -3.03 -2.02
CA SER A 143 -3.56 -2.49 -2.54
C SER A 143 -3.53 -0.96 -2.64
N ALA A 144 -2.80 -0.28 -1.76
CA ALA A 144 -2.58 1.16 -1.85
C ALA A 144 -1.81 1.52 -3.13
N LEU A 145 -0.70 0.84 -3.40
CA LEU A 145 0.09 1.07 -4.61
C LEU A 145 -0.69 0.76 -5.88
N LEU A 146 -1.48 -0.33 -5.87
CA LEU A 146 -2.33 -0.71 -6.99
C LEU A 146 -3.38 0.37 -7.28
N SER A 147 -4.02 0.90 -6.24
CA SER A 147 -5.04 1.94 -6.38
C SER A 147 -4.48 3.27 -6.85
N LEU A 148 -3.29 3.68 -6.38
CA LEU A 148 -2.60 4.88 -6.84
C LEU A 148 -2.18 4.76 -8.32
N ALA A 149 -1.78 3.58 -8.76
CA ALA A 149 -1.42 3.31 -10.15
C ALA A 149 -2.64 3.18 -11.06
N GLY A 150 -3.78 2.71 -10.55
CA GLY A 150 -5.01 2.40 -11.26
C GLY A 150 -6.08 3.46 -11.14
N ILE A 151 -7.27 3.04 -10.68
CA ILE A 151 -8.53 3.80 -10.67
C ILE A 151 -8.82 4.53 -9.34
N GLY A 152 -7.86 4.56 -8.42
CA GLY A 152 -8.03 5.22 -7.13
C GLY A 152 -8.50 4.28 -6.02
N SER A 153 -8.43 4.77 -4.79
CA SER A 153 -8.61 3.94 -3.58
C SER A 153 -10.05 3.57 -3.28
N HIS A 154 -11.01 4.33 -3.78
CA HIS A 154 -12.45 4.07 -3.59
C HIS A 154 -12.98 3.02 -4.56
N GLU A 155 -12.44 2.99 -5.79
CA GLU A 155 -12.89 2.11 -6.87
C GLU A 155 -12.09 0.79 -6.93
N THR A 156 -10.88 0.76 -6.37
CA THR A 156 -10.08 -0.47 -6.30
C THR A 156 -10.64 -1.38 -5.23
N MET A 157 -11.06 -2.59 -5.63
CA MET A 157 -11.60 -3.61 -4.73
C MET A 157 -10.49 -4.46 -4.12
N VAL A 158 -10.61 -4.72 -2.83
CA VAL A 158 -9.69 -5.54 -2.05
C VAL A 158 -10.44 -6.68 -1.40
N LYS A 159 -9.96 -7.91 -1.62
CA LYS A 159 -10.40 -9.10 -0.91
C LYS A 159 -9.25 -9.63 -0.06
N VAL A 160 -9.52 -9.87 1.22
CA VAL A 160 -8.57 -10.51 2.12
C VAL A 160 -9.06 -11.91 2.44
N VAL A 161 -8.28 -12.89 2.04
CA VAL A 161 -8.54 -14.30 2.27
C VAL A 161 -7.58 -14.82 3.33
N VAL A 162 -8.12 -15.50 4.33
CA VAL A 162 -7.33 -16.25 5.32
C VAL A 162 -7.34 -17.71 4.90
N ASP A 163 -6.17 -18.30 4.75
CA ASP A 163 -6.02 -19.71 4.43
C ASP A 163 -5.02 -20.36 5.38
N PRO A 164 -5.47 -21.22 6.31
CA PRO A 164 -4.59 -21.93 7.23
C PRO A 164 -3.64 -22.94 6.57
N SER A 165 -3.94 -23.35 5.34
CA SER A 165 -3.12 -24.33 4.60
C SER A 165 -1.98 -23.69 3.81
N THR A 166 -1.97 -22.36 3.64
CA THR A 166 -0.92 -21.69 2.88
C THR A 166 0.30 -21.35 3.75
N ASP A 167 1.47 -21.48 3.18
CA ASP A 167 2.74 -21.03 3.75
C ASP A 167 3.25 -19.73 3.08
N LYS A 168 2.50 -19.21 2.11
CA LYS A 168 2.85 -18.04 1.29
C LYS A 168 1.83 -16.93 1.40
N ASN A 169 2.29 -15.70 1.12
CA ASN A 169 1.39 -14.60 0.79
C ASN A 169 1.18 -14.60 -0.73
N THR A 170 -0.07 -14.68 -1.17
CA THR A 170 -0.42 -14.61 -2.59
C THR A 170 -1.18 -13.33 -2.88
N HIS A 171 -0.83 -12.65 -3.96
CA HIS A 171 -1.54 -11.51 -4.48
C HIS A 171 -2.04 -11.83 -5.89
N HIS A 172 -3.35 -11.99 -6.04
CA HIS A 172 -4.02 -12.17 -7.32
C HIS A 172 -4.70 -10.86 -7.71
N ILE A 173 -4.25 -10.25 -8.81
CA ILE A 173 -4.74 -8.97 -9.31
C ILE A 173 -5.46 -9.21 -10.62
N GLU A 174 -6.66 -8.69 -10.74
CA GLU A 174 -7.45 -8.66 -11.94
C GLU A 174 -7.83 -7.23 -12.28
N SER A 175 -7.61 -6.83 -13.52
CA SER A 175 -7.96 -5.51 -14.03
C SER A 175 -8.65 -5.67 -15.37
N GLU A 176 -9.81 -5.05 -15.52
CA GLU A 176 -10.63 -5.14 -16.73
C GLU A 176 -11.00 -3.75 -17.22
N GLY A 177 -11.22 -3.65 -18.53
CA GLY A 177 -11.63 -2.42 -19.19
C GLY A 177 -11.72 -2.61 -20.70
N LYS A 178 -11.79 -1.52 -21.43
CA LYS A 178 -11.92 -1.55 -22.90
C LYS A 178 -10.75 -2.25 -23.62
N PHE A 179 -9.60 -2.31 -22.97
CA PHE A 179 -8.40 -3.02 -23.47
C PHE A 179 -8.52 -4.55 -23.33
N GLY A 180 -9.51 -5.06 -22.57
CA GLY A 180 -9.66 -6.46 -22.22
C GLY A 180 -9.36 -6.72 -20.74
N LYS A 181 -8.55 -7.75 -20.44
CA LYS A 181 -8.23 -8.17 -19.04
C LYS A 181 -6.73 -8.35 -18.86
N ILE A 182 -6.23 -7.85 -17.74
CA ILE A 182 -4.89 -8.15 -17.22
C ILE A 182 -5.04 -8.92 -15.93
N THR A 183 -4.36 -10.05 -15.82
CA THR A 183 -4.30 -10.84 -14.58
C THR A 183 -2.85 -11.07 -14.21
N THR A 184 -2.50 -10.80 -12.94
CA THR A 184 -1.18 -11.11 -12.39
C THR A 184 -1.31 -11.86 -11.08
N ILE A 185 -0.43 -12.83 -10.86
CA ILE A 185 -0.34 -13.59 -9.60
C ILE A 185 1.09 -13.52 -9.12
N VAL A 186 1.26 -13.19 -7.85
CA VAL A 186 2.55 -13.16 -7.15
C VAL A 186 2.44 -14.00 -5.88
N GLU A 187 3.36 -14.94 -5.73
CA GLU A 187 3.44 -15.86 -4.59
C GLU A 187 4.76 -15.70 -3.83
#